data_3615bc82d1e38bdb2d45b5c2fd079d5d
#
_entry.id   3615bc82d1e38bdb2d45b5c2fd079d5d
#
_cell.length_a   1.000
_cell.length_b   1.000
_cell.length_c   1.000
_cell.angle_alpha   90.00
_cell.angle_beta   90.00
_cell.angle_gamma   90.00
#
_symmetry.space_group_name_H-M   'P 1'
#
loop_
_entity.id
_entity.type
_entity.pdbx_description
1 polymer ?
#
loop_
_entity_poly.entity_id
_entity_poly.type
_entity_poly.pdbx_seq_one_letter_code
_entity_poly.pdbx_strand_id
1 'polypeptide(L)'
;CVKMQNSRYQYFNVRYDIKKLESKIGIKISKKQKFIEFSPLQLRYLREISEIVNLYKGGLLLIDYGYKKNLMKDTIQSVYKHKKNEVFNNVGKSDITHHISFNLVSKIAKKFQLKCSDIVTQSDFLVNLGILERAEIISRSLPFTKKANIYFRLKRLIDKNQMGKLFKVIFLSNTNSFFNRGFKAD
;
A
#
# COMPACT_ATOMS: atom_id res chain seq x y z
N CYS A 1 -17.00 -14.47 4.49
CA CYS A 1 -16.95 -15.75 3.76
C CYS A 1 -17.66 -15.64 2.42
N VAL A 2 -17.34 -16.55 1.50
CA VAL A 2 -17.99 -16.66 0.19
C VAL A 2 -18.68 -18.02 0.11
N LYS A 3 -19.89 -18.07 -0.43
CA LYS A 3 -20.61 -19.30 -0.74
C LYS A 3 -21.20 -19.23 -2.14
N MET A 4 -21.44 -20.38 -2.75
CA MET A 4 -22.22 -20.50 -3.98
C MET A 4 -23.68 -20.74 -3.63
N GLN A 5 -24.57 -19.93 -4.16
CA GLN A 5 -26.01 -20.05 -4.02
C GLN A 5 -26.67 -19.75 -5.37
N ASN A 6 -27.55 -20.62 -5.83
CA ASN A 6 -28.22 -20.49 -7.15
C ASN A 6 -27.21 -20.25 -8.30
N SER A 7 -26.12 -21.01 -8.33
CA SER A 7 -25.02 -20.89 -9.31
C SER A 7 -24.30 -19.53 -9.32
N ARG A 8 -24.43 -18.72 -8.26
CA ARG A 8 -23.74 -17.45 -8.10
C ARG A 8 -22.96 -17.40 -6.80
N TYR A 9 -21.78 -16.80 -6.83
CA TYR A 9 -21.00 -16.53 -5.63
C TYR A 9 -21.54 -15.29 -4.91
N GLN A 10 -21.64 -15.39 -3.59
CA GLN A 10 -22.14 -14.31 -2.74
C GLN A 10 -21.34 -14.23 -1.45
N TYR A 11 -21.20 -13.00 -0.93
CA TYR A 11 -20.70 -12.78 0.42
C TYR A 11 -21.73 -13.19 1.46
N PHE A 12 -21.26 -13.78 2.54
CA PHE A 12 -22.08 -13.95 3.74
C PHE A 12 -21.26 -13.65 4.99
N ASN A 13 -21.94 -13.10 5.98
CA ASN A 13 -21.33 -12.73 7.24
C ASN A 13 -21.17 -13.95 8.14
N VAL A 14 -20.03 -14.06 8.78
CA VAL A 14 -19.74 -15.08 9.79
C VAL A 14 -19.30 -14.36 11.06
N ARG A 15 -19.83 -14.77 12.18
CA ARG A 15 -19.36 -14.28 13.48
C ARG A 15 -17.92 -14.73 13.68
N TYR A 16 -17.04 -13.78 13.99
CA TYR A 16 -15.63 -14.08 14.24
C TYR A 16 -15.20 -13.53 15.60
N ASP A 17 -14.41 -14.30 16.32
CA ASP A 17 -13.89 -13.89 17.63
C ASP A 17 -12.77 -12.86 17.46
N ILE A 18 -12.99 -11.66 17.98
CA ILE A 18 -12.02 -10.56 17.93
C ILE A 18 -10.71 -10.93 18.62
N LYS A 19 -10.74 -11.68 19.73
CA LYS A 19 -9.52 -12.11 20.44
C LYS A 19 -8.66 -13.03 19.56
N LYS A 20 -9.30 -13.95 18.82
CA LYS A 20 -8.61 -14.79 17.84
C LYS A 20 -8.02 -13.97 16.70
N LEU A 21 -8.73 -12.92 16.26
CA LEU A 21 -8.24 -12.01 15.24
C LEU A 21 -7.01 -11.22 15.74
N GLU A 22 -7.11 -10.64 16.93
CA GLU A 22 -6.00 -9.91 17.58
C GLU A 22 -4.76 -10.79 17.77
N SER A 23 -4.94 -12.03 18.20
CA SER A 23 -3.86 -13.02 18.33
C SER A 23 -3.21 -13.30 16.97
N LYS A 24 -4.02 -13.49 15.92
CA LYS A 24 -3.54 -13.78 14.56
C LYS A 24 -2.78 -12.59 13.96
N ILE A 25 -3.27 -11.37 14.12
CA ILE A 25 -2.64 -10.15 13.62
C ILE A 25 -1.47 -9.74 14.53
N GLY A 26 -1.52 -10.13 15.80
CA GLY A 26 -0.51 -9.82 16.80
C GLY A 26 -0.59 -8.41 17.37
N ILE A 27 -1.69 -7.69 17.18
CA ILE A 27 -1.95 -6.37 17.75
C ILE A 27 -3.36 -6.29 18.29
N LYS A 28 -3.58 -5.45 19.31
CA LYS A 28 -4.92 -5.15 19.82
C LYS A 28 -5.66 -4.21 18.87
N ILE A 29 -6.93 -4.52 18.60
CA ILE A 29 -7.83 -3.71 17.78
C ILE A 29 -8.57 -2.74 18.69
N SER A 30 -8.55 -1.46 18.36
CA SER A 30 -9.32 -0.47 19.13
C SER A 30 -10.82 -0.78 19.08
N LYS A 31 -11.52 -0.61 20.21
CA LYS A 31 -12.99 -0.73 20.28
C LYS A 31 -13.71 0.23 19.31
N LYS A 32 -13.07 1.32 18.91
CA LYS A 32 -13.58 2.27 17.90
C LYS A 32 -13.39 1.79 16.47
N GLN A 33 -12.59 0.73 16.24
CA GLN A 33 -12.32 0.16 14.92
C GLN A 33 -13.48 -0.76 14.53
N LYS A 34 -14.36 -0.29 13.65
CA LYS A 34 -15.54 -1.06 13.18
C LYS A 34 -15.26 -1.93 11.97
N PHE A 35 -14.18 -1.66 11.25
CA PHE A 35 -13.80 -2.35 10.02
C PHE A 35 -12.28 -2.51 9.94
N ILE A 36 -11.80 -3.65 9.49
CA ILE A 36 -10.39 -3.93 9.24
C ILE A 36 -10.24 -4.87 8.04
N GLU A 37 -9.39 -4.48 7.12
CA GLU A 37 -8.92 -5.34 6.03
C GLU A 37 -7.47 -5.74 6.29
N PHE A 38 -7.17 -7.00 6.12
CA PHE A 38 -5.80 -7.50 6.17
C PHE A 38 -5.68 -8.83 5.43
N SER A 39 -4.48 -9.12 4.93
CA SER A 39 -4.14 -10.40 4.35
C SER A 39 -3.26 -11.19 5.33
N PRO A 40 -3.64 -12.42 5.73
CA PRO A 40 -2.78 -13.28 6.54
C PRO A 40 -1.44 -13.57 5.86
N LEU A 41 -1.43 -13.68 4.54
CA LEU A 41 -0.22 -13.90 3.75
C LEU A 41 0.71 -12.67 3.79
N GLN A 42 0.16 -11.47 3.68
CA GLN A 42 0.92 -10.22 3.82
C GLN A 42 1.60 -10.13 5.20
N LEU A 43 0.90 -10.53 6.27
CA LEU A 43 1.47 -10.55 7.62
C LEU A 43 2.65 -11.51 7.72
N ARG A 44 2.54 -12.71 7.11
CA ARG A 44 3.61 -13.69 7.06
C ARG A 44 4.83 -13.14 6.32
N TYR A 45 4.64 -12.59 5.12
CA TYR A 45 5.74 -11.99 4.37
C TYR A 45 6.39 -10.81 5.09
N LEU A 46 5.60 -9.95 5.73
CA LEU A 46 6.15 -8.83 6.49
C LEU A 46 7.02 -9.32 7.65
N ARG A 47 6.64 -10.40 8.31
CA ARG A 47 7.46 -11.04 9.35
C ARG A 47 8.76 -11.58 8.76
N GLU A 48 8.69 -12.42 7.72
CA GLU A 48 9.87 -13.03 7.08
C GLU A 48 10.85 -11.96 6.58
N ILE A 49 10.35 -10.91 5.92
CA ILE A 49 11.18 -9.78 5.48
C ILE A 49 11.77 -9.02 6.66
N SER A 50 11.02 -8.85 7.75
CA SER A 50 11.53 -8.17 8.96
C SER A 50 12.69 -8.92 9.59
N GLU A 51 12.64 -10.25 9.60
CA GLU A 51 13.74 -11.11 10.08
C GLU A 51 14.99 -10.90 9.22
N ILE A 52 14.85 -10.88 7.89
CA ILE A 52 15.95 -10.62 6.95
C ILE A 52 16.52 -9.21 7.14
N VAL A 53 15.65 -8.18 7.23
CA VAL A 53 16.07 -6.78 7.41
C VAL A 53 16.85 -6.61 8.73
N ASN A 54 16.42 -7.28 9.79
CA ASN A 54 17.13 -7.23 11.09
C ASN A 54 18.48 -7.94 11.02
N LEU A 55 18.54 -9.10 10.37
CA LEU A 55 19.77 -9.90 10.27
C LEU A 55 20.85 -9.18 9.43
N TYR A 56 20.47 -8.63 8.28
CA TYR A 56 21.40 -8.04 7.32
C TYR A 56 21.46 -6.50 7.40
N LYS A 57 20.81 -5.88 8.39
CA LYS A 57 20.80 -4.41 8.62
C LYS A 57 20.34 -3.62 7.38
N GLY A 58 19.36 -4.16 6.68
CA GLY A 58 18.81 -3.55 5.48
C GLY A 58 17.56 -2.70 5.73
N GLY A 59 16.75 -2.56 4.69
CA GLY A 59 15.46 -1.88 4.74
C GLY A 59 14.51 -2.36 3.66
N LEU A 60 13.22 -2.07 3.85
CA LEU A 60 12.14 -2.32 2.92
C LEU A 60 11.44 -1.01 2.60
N LEU A 61 11.45 -0.60 1.32
CA LEU A 61 10.60 0.46 0.81
C LEU A 61 9.32 -0.15 0.28
N LEU A 62 8.19 0.22 0.87
CA LEU A 62 6.87 -0.24 0.47
C LEU A 62 6.10 0.92 -0.17
N ILE A 63 5.67 0.73 -1.42
CA ILE A 63 4.87 1.70 -2.19
C ILE A 63 3.67 0.95 -2.75
N ASP A 64 2.48 1.34 -2.32
CA ASP A 64 1.24 0.73 -2.81
C ASP A 64 0.05 1.65 -2.60
N TYR A 65 -1.09 1.35 -3.25
CA TYR A 65 -2.33 2.07 -2.97
C TYR A 65 -2.89 1.68 -1.60
N GLY A 66 -3.27 2.70 -0.84
CA GLY A 66 -3.69 2.47 0.53
C GLY A 66 -4.02 3.75 1.30
N TYR A 67 -4.12 3.59 2.61
CA TYR A 67 -4.51 4.67 3.50
C TYR A 67 -3.63 4.72 4.77
N LYS A 68 -3.45 5.94 5.29
CA LYS A 68 -2.74 6.21 6.55
C LYS A 68 -3.69 6.12 7.75
N LYS A 69 -4.88 6.72 7.65
CA LYS A 69 -5.91 6.65 8.70
C LYS A 69 -6.79 5.43 8.49
N ASN A 70 -7.32 4.85 9.56
CA ASN A 70 -8.22 3.71 9.46
C ASN A 70 -9.46 4.07 8.62
N LEU A 71 -9.66 3.34 7.53
CA LEU A 71 -10.90 3.38 6.77
C LEU A 71 -11.94 2.47 7.44
N MET A 72 -13.18 2.90 7.42
CA MET A 72 -14.32 2.16 7.96
C MET A 72 -15.22 1.62 6.84
N LYS A 73 -14.62 1.26 5.71
CA LYS A 73 -15.32 0.74 4.53
C LYS A 73 -14.50 -0.34 3.83
N ASP A 74 -15.20 -1.17 3.10
CA ASP A 74 -14.64 -2.17 2.18
C ASP A 74 -13.91 -1.47 1.02
N THR A 75 -12.71 -1.94 0.70
CA THR A 75 -11.90 -1.47 -0.43
C THR A 75 -11.60 -2.57 -1.45
N ILE A 76 -12.15 -3.78 -1.27
CA ILE A 76 -11.99 -4.87 -2.23
C ILE A 76 -12.56 -4.44 -3.58
N GLN A 77 -11.76 -4.63 -4.60
CA GLN A 77 -12.12 -4.32 -5.99
C GLN A 77 -11.62 -5.39 -6.94
N SER A 78 -12.27 -5.49 -8.07
CA SER A 78 -11.88 -6.38 -9.16
C SER A 78 -11.65 -5.59 -10.44
N VAL A 79 -10.62 -5.98 -11.19
CA VAL A 79 -10.28 -5.39 -12.49
C VAL A 79 -10.14 -6.50 -13.53
N TYR A 80 -10.85 -6.38 -14.63
CA TYR A 80 -10.77 -7.27 -15.78
C TYR A 80 -10.52 -6.48 -17.06
N LYS A 81 -9.45 -6.81 -17.79
CA LYS A 81 -9.05 -6.09 -19.01
C LYS A 81 -9.00 -4.56 -18.83
N HIS A 82 -8.37 -4.11 -17.74
CA HIS A 82 -8.21 -2.70 -17.34
C HIS A 82 -9.53 -1.96 -17.05
N LYS A 83 -10.64 -2.67 -16.87
CA LYS A 83 -11.94 -2.09 -16.51
C LYS A 83 -12.38 -2.61 -15.15
N LYS A 84 -13.09 -1.76 -14.39
CA LYS A 84 -13.72 -2.16 -13.14
C LYS A 84 -14.69 -3.32 -13.39
N ASN A 85 -14.65 -4.32 -12.54
CA ASN A 85 -15.41 -5.54 -12.62
C ASN A 85 -16.03 -5.87 -11.27
N GLU A 86 -17.12 -6.63 -11.26
CA GLU A 86 -17.66 -7.19 -10.04
C GLU A 86 -16.75 -8.32 -9.53
N VAL A 87 -16.59 -8.44 -8.19
CA VAL A 87 -15.59 -9.35 -7.59
C VAL A 87 -15.82 -10.82 -7.99
N PHE A 88 -17.07 -11.21 -8.20
CA PHE A 88 -17.42 -12.58 -8.56
C PHE A 88 -17.60 -12.81 -10.06
N ASN A 89 -17.41 -11.79 -10.87
CA ASN A 89 -17.43 -11.95 -12.32
C ASN A 89 -16.03 -12.27 -12.84
N ASN A 90 -15.94 -13.10 -13.88
CA ASN A 90 -14.67 -13.52 -14.48
C ASN A 90 -13.68 -14.12 -13.47
N VAL A 91 -14.16 -14.96 -12.57
CA VAL A 91 -13.36 -15.64 -11.54
C VAL A 91 -12.18 -16.38 -12.18
N GLY A 92 -10.99 -16.18 -11.62
CA GLY A 92 -9.74 -16.72 -12.15
C GLY A 92 -9.16 -15.96 -13.35
N LYS A 93 -9.85 -14.90 -13.85
CA LYS A 93 -9.39 -14.05 -14.97
C LYS A 93 -9.29 -12.56 -14.59
N SER A 94 -9.73 -12.20 -13.39
CA SER A 94 -9.73 -10.82 -12.88
C SER A 94 -8.71 -10.65 -11.79
N ASP A 95 -8.08 -9.49 -11.73
CA ASP A 95 -7.23 -9.09 -10.60
C ASP A 95 -8.12 -8.64 -9.46
N ILE A 96 -7.97 -9.25 -8.29
CA ILE A 96 -8.67 -8.86 -7.06
C ILE A 96 -7.66 -8.18 -6.14
N THR A 97 -7.99 -6.97 -5.73
CA THR A 97 -7.12 -6.12 -4.93
C THR A 97 -7.89 -5.42 -3.81
N HIS A 98 -7.17 -4.94 -2.80
CA HIS A 98 -7.71 -4.08 -1.75
C HIS A 98 -6.67 -3.05 -1.34
N HIS A 99 -7.10 -1.96 -0.72
CA HIS A 99 -6.18 -0.93 -0.24
C HIS A 99 -5.43 -1.37 1.03
N ILE A 100 -4.14 -1.10 1.06
CA ILE A 100 -3.30 -1.46 2.21
C ILE A 100 -3.52 -0.46 3.35
N SER A 101 -3.71 -0.98 4.56
CA SER A 101 -3.63 -0.18 5.79
C SER A 101 -2.18 0.03 6.20
N PHE A 102 -1.57 1.15 5.78
CA PHE A 102 -0.18 1.47 6.14
C PHE A 102 0.01 1.68 7.64
N ASN A 103 -1.03 2.10 8.36
CA ASN A 103 -0.99 2.16 9.81
C ASN A 103 -0.88 0.75 10.43
N LEU A 104 -1.57 -0.25 9.89
CA LEU A 104 -1.45 -1.63 10.32
C LEU A 104 -0.04 -2.18 10.02
N VAL A 105 0.47 -1.96 8.81
CA VAL A 105 1.84 -2.32 8.42
C VAL A 105 2.86 -1.74 9.38
N SER A 106 2.79 -0.43 9.69
CA SER A 106 3.69 0.24 10.62
C SER A 106 3.63 -0.37 12.03
N LYS A 107 2.42 -0.65 12.56
CA LYS A 107 2.26 -1.28 13.88
C LYS A 107 2.89 -2.67 13.95
N ILE A 108 2.70 -3.46 12.90
CA ILE A 108 3.26 -4.81 12.81
C ILE A 108 4.77 -4.77 12.65
N ALA A 109 5.30 -3.91 11.78
CA ALA A 109 6.73 -3.73 11.59
C ALA A 109 7.44 -3.34 12.92
N LYS A 110 6.86 -2.42 13.69
CA LYS A 110 7.36 -2.07 15.03
C LYS A 110 7.38 -3.26 16.00
N LYS A 111 6.39 -4.17 15.90
CA LYS A 111 6.39 -5.40 16.69
C LYS A 111 7.56 -6.32 16.34
N PHE A 112 7.98 -6.31 15.08
CA PHE A 112 9.17 -7.02 14.61
C PHE A 112 10.46 -6.18 14.73
N GLN A 113 10.45 -5.17 15.61
CA GLN A 113 11.62 -4.34 15.94
C GLN A 113 12.17 -3.53 14.78
N LEU A 114 11.36 -3.27 13.76
CA LEU A 114 11.72 -2.36 12.68
C LEU A 114 11.38 -0.91 13.04
N LYS A 115 12.27 0.00 12.66
CA LYS A 115 12.03 1.43 12.63
C LYS A 115 11.20 1.76 11.39
N CYS A 116 10.24 2.66 11.53
CA CYS A 116 9.36 3.08 10.45
C CYS A 116 9.55 4.57 10.16
N SER A 117 9.64 4.93 8.89
CA SER A 117 9.51 6.33 8.47
C SER A 117 8.08 6.83 8.71
N ASP A 118 7.85 8.11 8.47
CA ASP A 118 6.51 8.63 8.26
C ASP A 118 5.85 7.95 7.06
N ILE A 119 4.51 7.84 7.11
CA ILE A 119 3.72 7.41 5.97
C ILE A 119 3.40 8.67 5.17
N VAL A 120 3.96 8.79 3.97
CA VAL A 120 3.75 9.91 3.04
C VAL A 120 2.99 9.49 1.81
N THR A 121 2.50 10.45 1.02
CA THR A 121 1.92 10.14 -0.30
C THR A 121 3.04 9.89 -1.31
N GLN A 122 2.74 9.16 -2.38
CA GLN A 122 3.70 8.98 -3.47
C GLN A 122 4.11 10.31 -4.08
N SER A 123 3.17 11.26 -4.19
CA SER A 123 3.48 12.61 -4.67
C SER A 123 4.54 13.28 -3.80
N ASP A 124 4.32 13.33 -2.48
CA ASP A 124 5.25 13.97 -1.55
C ASP A 124 6.62 13.28 -1.60
N PHE A 125 6.64 11.95 -1.58
CA PHE A 125 7.86 11.16 -1.64
C PHE A 125 8.69 11.45 -2.90
N LEU A 126 8.05 11.43 -4.07
CA LEU A 126 8.73 11.64 -5.34
C LEU A 126 9.19 13.10 -5.52
N VAL A 127 8.38 14.06 -5.08
CA VAL A 127 8.74 15.49 -5.12
C VAL A 127 9.93 15.76 -4.20
N ASN A 128 9.90 15.24 -2.97
CA ASN A 128 11.04 15.37 -2.04
C ASN A 128 12.31 14.66 -2.52
N LEU A 129 12.21 13.72 -3.45
CA LEU A 129 13.35 13.09 -4.13
C LEU A 129 13.81 13.85 -5.38
N GLY A 130 13.17 14.98 -5.73
CA GLY A 130 13.57 15.78 -6.88
C GLY A 130 13.08 15.26 -8.24
N ILE A 131 11.89 14.63 -8.28
CA ILE A 131 11.35 14.10 -9.56
C ILE A 131 11.04 15.22 -10.57
N LEU A 132 10.70 16.43 -10.10
CA LEU A 132 10.41 17.58 -10.96
C LEU A 132 11.68 18.05 -11.65
N GLU A 133 12.75 18.27 -10.91
CA GLU A 133 14.08 18.66 -11.39
C GLU A 133 14.64 17.58 -12.31
N ARG A 134 14.46 16.31 -11.95
CA ARG A 134 14.87 15.19 -12.80
C ARG A 134 14.14 15.20 -14.13
N ALA A 135 12.82 15.42 -14.14
CA ALA A 135 12.02 15.48 -15.36
C ALA A 135 12.46 16.66 -16.25
N GLU A 136 12.75 17.82 -15.67
CA GLU A 136 13.27 18.98 -16.39
C GLU A 136 14.62 18.67 -17.05
N ILE A 137 15.57 18.13 -16.28
CA ILE A 137 16.91 17.81 -16.80
C ILE A 137 16.83 16.84 -17.98
N ILE A 138 16.10 15.72 -17.84
CA ILE A 138 16.04 14.71 -18.92
C ILE A 138 15.22 15.17 -20.12
N SER A 139 14.33 16.14 -19.96
CA SER A 139 13.52 16.67 -21.06
C SER A 139 14.18 17.83 -21.81
N ARG A 140 15.21 18.46 -21.25
CA ARG A 140 15.77 19.74 -21.72
C ARG A 140 16.12 19.73 -23.21
N SER A 141 16.79 18.68 -23.69
CA SER A 141 17.23 18.54 -25.08
C SER A 141 16.32 17.73 -26.00
N LEU A 142 15.12 17.33 -25.50
CA LEU A 142 14.22 16.46 -26.25
C LEU A 142 13.26 17.26 -27.14
N PRO A 143 12.82 16.69 -28.28
CA PRO A 143 11.73 17.24 -29.09
C PRO A 143 10.42 17.36 -28.27
N PHE A 144 9.55 18.28 -28.67
CA PHE A 144 8.31 18.62 -27.97
C PHE A 144 7.45 17.39 -27.62
N THR A 145 7.26 16.49 -28.58
CA THR A 145 6.45 15.26 -28.37
C THR A 145 7.02 14.36 -27.27
N LYS A 146 8.34 14.22 -27.19
CA LYS A 146 8.99 13.44 -26.14
C LYS A 146 8.92 14.14 -24.78
N LYS A 147 9.09 15.48 -24.76
CA LYS A 147 8.84 16.29 -23.54
C LYS A 147 7.42 16.09 -23.02
N ALA A 148 6.42 16.26 -23.87
CA ALA A 148 5.03 16.07 -23.50
C ALA A 148 4.77 14.70 -22.88
N ASN A 149 5.35 13.63 -23.44
CA ASN A 149 5.24 12.28 -22.88
C ASN A 149 5.85 12.16 -21.47
N ILE A 150 7.01 12.78 -21.22
CA ILE A 150 7.63 12.78 -19.89
C ILE A 150 6.72 13.47 -18.88
N TYR A 151 6.22 14.66 -19.20
CA TYR A 151 5.33 15.41 -18.30
C TYR A 151 3.98 14.74 -18.11
N PHE A 152 3.43 14.06 -19.12
CA PHE A 152 2.22 13.25 -18.98
C PHE A 152 2.42 12.10 -17.99
N ARG A 153 3.54 11.36 -18.10
CA ARG A 153 3.88 10.29 -17.17
C ARG A 153 4.16 10.83 -15.77
N LEU A 154 4.87 11.93 -15.65
CA LEU A 154 5.12 12.62 -14.38
C LEU A 154 3.80 13.00 -13.72
N LYS A 155 2.90 13.66 -14.45
CA LYS A 155 1.58 14.01 -13.95
C LYS A 155 0.84 12.80 -13.39
N ARG A 156 0.84 11.67 -14.11
CA ARG A 156 0.21 10.44 -13.63
C ARG A 156 0.75 9.97 -12.27
N LEU A 157 2.05 10.12 -12.04
CA LEU A 157 2.70 9.68 -10.80
C LEU A 157 2.42 10.60 -9.61
N ILE A 158 2.35 11.93 -9.83
CA ILE A 158 2.30 12.90 -8.73
C ILE A 158 0.96 13.61 -8.57
N ASP A 159 0.06 13.57 -9.57
CA ASP A 159 -1.24 14.24 -9.50
C ASP A 159 -2.10 13.62 -8.38
N LYS A 160 -2.70 14.51 -7.56
CA LYS A 160 -3.53 14.13 -6.41
C LYS A 160 -4.79 13.33 -6.79
N ASN A 161 -5.28 13.54 -8.01
CA ASN A 161 -6.45 12.85 -8.55
C ASN A 161 -6.11 11.53 -9.27
N GLN A 162 -4.83 11.19 -9.38
CA GLN A 162 -4.33 9.97 -9.99
C GLN A 162 -3.56 9.13 -8.94
N MET A 163 -2.34 8.71 -9.25
CA MET A 163 -1.55 7.86 -8.36
C MET A 163 -0.97 8.63 -7.16
N GLY A 164 -0.74 9.94 -7.30
CA GLY A 164 0.04 10.72 -6.35
C GLY A 164 -0.49 10.69 -4.91
N LYS A 165 -1.83 10.80 -4.72
CA LYS A 165 -2.46 10.70 -3.38
C LYS A 165 -2.95 9.29 -3.06
N LEU A 166 -3.27 8.49 -4.07
CA LEU A 166 -3.79 7.14 -3.89
C LEU A 166 -2.71 6.23 -3.27
N PHE A 167 -1.50 6.27 -3.82
CA PHE A 167 -0.37 5.50 -3.32
C PHE A 167 0.24 6.13 -2.08
N LYS A 168 0.67 5.28 -1.17
CA LYS A 168 1.41 5.65 0.05
C LYS A 168 2.77 5.00 0.04
N VAL A 169 3.69 5.64 0.73
CA VAL A 169 5.07 5.20 0.85
C VAL A 169 5.44 5.12 2.32
N ILE A 170 6.09 4.03 2.71
CA ILE A 170 6.71 3.85 4.02
C ILE A 170 8.05 3.13 3.83
N PHE A 171 9.04 3.51 4.61
CA PHE A 171 10.31 2.80 4.72
C PHE A 171 10.41 2.13 6.08
N LEU A 172 10.71 0.85 6.06
CA LEU A 172 10.92 0.02 7.24
C LEU A 172 12.38 -0.39 7.26
N SER A 173 13.07 -0.19 8.38
CA SER A 173 14.50 -0.48 8.45
C SER A 173 14.88 -1.08 9.79
N ASN A 174 16.05 -1.71 9.85
CA ASN A 174 16.73 -1.97 11.10
C ASN A 174 17.04 -0.64 11.81
N THR A 175 17.11 -0.65 13.14
CA THR A 175 17.33 0.54 13.97
C THR A 175 18.58 1.34 13.61
N ASN A 176 19.59 0.67 13.06
CA ASN A 176 20.89 1.27 12.71
C ASN A 176 20.97 1.79 11.27
N SER A 177 19.95 1.53 10.43
CA SER A 177 19.95 1.85 9.01
C SER A 177 18.73 2.70 8.67
N PHE A 178 18.71 3.97 9.08
CA PHE A 178 17.55 4.84 8.82
C PHE A 178 17.77 5.72 7.60
N PHE A 179 16.89 5.58 6.63
CA PHE A 179 16.83 6.41 5.43
C PHE A 179 15.68 7.42 5.56
N ASN A 180 15.98 8.70 5.44
CA ASN A 180 15.00 9.77 5.66
C ASN A 180 14.65 10.56 4.39
N ARG A 181 15.46 10.49 3.33
CA ARG A 181 15.22 11.22 2.08
C ARG A 181 13.90 10.80 1.46
N GLY A 182 13.15 11.76 0.96
CA GLY A 182 11.80 11.56 0.41
C GLY A 182 10.66 11.55 1.44
N PHE A 183 10.96 11.40 2.75
CA PHE A 183 9.95 11.37 3.83
C PHE A 183 9.80 12.68 4.58
N LYS A 184 10.80 13.54 4.53
CA LYS A 184 10.74 14.92 5.03
C LYS A 184 11.10 15.88 3.90
N ALA A 185 10.46 17.04 3.86
CA ALA A 185 11.00 18.18 3.15
C ALA A 185 12.25 18.62 3.91
N ASP A 186 13.35 18.85 3.19
CA ASP A 186 14.56 19.50 3.75
C ASP A 186 14.25 20.96 4.04
#